data_45e5057048229e4ca2746ef004d0f9bb
#
_entry.id   45e5057048229e4ca2746ef004d0f9bb
#
_cell.length_a   1.000
_cell.length_b   1.000
_cell.length_c   1.000
_cell.angle_alpha   90.00
_cell.angle_beta   90.00
_cell.angle_gamma   90.00
#
_symmetry.space_group_name_H-M   'P 1'
#
loop_
_entity.id
_entity.type
_entity.pdbx_description
1 polymer ?
#
loop_
_entity_poly.entity_id
_entity_poly.type
_entity_poly.pdbx_seq_one_letter_code
_entity_poly.pdbx_strand_id
1 'polypeptide(L)'
;VDELLKFAKAVNAGDYDEKTDAVVVLDADLDLSGVEWTPIGQANASGDIEHCFSGKFYGNGHVISNLDFSSGYGKGAVGGFFGYVEKAEISSLTVKGNVNVTADDSEYTFFGTVAGYAENASIFDCVSEVGFQNNGKYIYGFIGMCGYAENTKINYCENKGNITITGDMGSIYAGGILGYATGDTEVSYCVNTGNMILAASHGGGIVGQTSGTSKILNCYSTGTLTPLGKGITDVGGIVGTVGNETTVSHCYFAGNIDLSQYTVTTVPYSRFGGISGAVSGTGIFTNNYYTEKENVLACGKNAAAGTAKPFDSMRTEAFYKEIVAGGGNYNYVSEKTPVLPKPKYEVSFAVVPAELTNVVLKVNGEEVSSGLAELEAGTYPVEITADNCNPFSGEITVTADIATHTQTLTLTYKDADYTKADEAIEKANALKKENYKDFSGVEKAVQAVVRGKNITEQEEVDKMAKAIEDAISALEYKDADYTKVDEAVKKANSLKKTDYKDFTGVEKAVKAVVRGKNITEQEEVDKMAKAIEDAIA
;
A
#
# COMPACT_ATOMS: atom_id res chain seq x y z
N VAL A 1 -1.84 25.82 -2.45
CA VAL A 1 -2.49 26.55 -1.32
C VAL A 1 -3.92 26.95 -1.66
N ASP A 2 -4.16 27.58 -2.82
CA ASP A 2 -5.51 28.06 -3.18
C ASP A 2 -6.59 26.97 -3.17
N GLU A 3 -6.25 25.75 -3.59
CA GLU A 3 -7.17 24.62 -3.56
C GLU A 3 -7.46 24.16 -2.13
N LEU A 4 -6.43 24.15 -1.27
CA LEU A 4 -6.60 23.87 0.15
C LEU A 4 -7.53 24.90 0.83
N LEU A 5 -7.36 26.20 0.50
CA LEU A 5 -8.23 27.25 1.03
C LEU A 5 -9.69 27.13 0.54
N LYS A 6 -9.89 26.73 -0.72
CA LYS A 6 -11.24 26.43 -1.25
C LYS A 6 -11.85 25.22 -0.54
N PHE A 7 -11.05 24.18 -0.30
CA PHE A 7 -11.49 23.01 0.44
C PHE A 7 -11.88 23.38 1.87
N ALA A 8 -11.01 24.10 2.60
CA ALA A 8 -11.32 24.56 3.95
C ALA A 8 -12.62 25.37 4.01
N LYS A 9 -12.82 26.30 3.05
CA LYS A 9 -14.05 27.08 2.94
C LYS A 9 -15.28 26.20 2.67
N ALA A 10 -15.17 25.18 1.84
CA ALA A 10 -16.27 24.27 1.51
C ALA A 10 -16.66 23.41 2.73
N VAL A 11 -15.68 22.90 3.48
CA VAL A 11 -15.95 22.20 4.75
C VAL A 11 -16.65 23.12 5.73
N ASN A 12 -16.16 24.35 5.90
CA ASN A 12 -16.73 25.34 6.81
C ASN A 12 -18.08 25.91 6.35
N ALA A 13 -18.53 25.56 5.15
CA ALA A 13 -19.87 25.82 4.64
C ALA A 13 -20.83 24.61 4.75
N GLY A 14 -20.36 23.48 5.30
CA GLY A 14 -21.12 22.25 5.47
C GLY A 14 -21.14 21.32 4.26
N ASP A 15 -20.36 21.61 3.22
CA ASP A 15 -20.34 20.79 2.00
C ASP A 15 -19.77 19.38 2.22
N TYR A 16 -19.10 19.15 3.36
CA TYR A 16 -18.44 17.89 3.71
C TYR A 16 -19.01 17.21 4.96
N ASP A 17 -20.08 17.75 5.53
CA ASP A 17 -20.76 17.12 6.65
C ASP A 17 -21.29 15.73 6.22
N GLU A 18 -21.03 14.71 7.03
CA GLU A 18 -21.42 13.30 6.80
C GLU A 18 -20.90 12.65 5.51
N LYS A 19 -20.01 13.31 4.75
CA LYS A 19 -19.42 12.74 3.52
C LYS A 19 -18.20 11.85 3.82
N THR A 20 -18.44 10.69 4.38
CA THR A 20 -17.39 9.73 4.76
C THR A 20 -16.64 9.09 3.59
N ASP A 21 -17.18 9.18 2.37
CA ASP A 21 -16.58 8.68 1.13
C ASP A 21 -15.75 9.74 0.38
N ALA A 22 -15.78 11.00 0.82
CA ALA A 22 -14.96 12.05 0.24
C ALA A 22 -13.46 11.77 0.51
N VAL A 23 -12.65 11.88 -0.53
CA VAL A 23 -11.20 11.67 -0.45
C VAL A 23 -10.47 12.93 -0.86
N VAL A 24 -9.61 13.43 0.00
CA VAL A 24 -8.72 14.58 -0.22
C VAL A 24 -7.28 14.11 -0.11
N VAL A 25 -6.47 14.44 -1.07
CA VAL A 25 -5.07 13.99 -1.18
C VAL A 25 -4.17 15.19 -1.37
N LEU A 26 -3.08 15.28 -0.60
CA LEU A 26 -2.01 16.24 -0.88
C LEU A 26 -1.08 15.66 -1.95
N ASP A 27 -0.83 16.45 -3.00
CA ASP A 27 0.08 16.08 -4.10
C ASP A 27 1.46 16.78 -3.97
N ALA A 28 1.61 17.70 -3.02
CA ALA A 28 2.85 18.44 -2.81
C ALA A 28 2.89 19.07 -1.41
N ASP A 29 4.10 19.45 -0.99
CA ASP A 29 4.30 20.27 0.18
C ASP A 29 3.65 21.65 -0.02
N LEU A 30 3.02 22.17 1.03
CA LEU A 30 2.34 23.46 1.02
C LEU A 30 2.97 24.43 2.02
N ASP A 31 3.19 25.66 1.59
CA ASP A 31 3.66 26.77 2.42
C ASP A 31 2.51 27.76 2.69
N LEU A 32 2.10 27.88 3.94
CA LEU A 32 1.05 28.79 4.40
C LEU A 32 1.58 30.16 4.83
N SER A 33 2.81 30.54 4.45
CA SER A 33 3.36 31.87 4.75
C SER A 33 2.42 32.99 4.32
N GLY A 34 2.04 33.86 5.25
CA GLY A 34 1.14 34.98 4.99
C GLY A 34 -0.33 34.59 4.82
N VAL A 35 -0.70 33.35 5.05
CA VAL A 35 -2.09 32.88 5.07
C VAL A 35 -2.60 32.99 6.51
N GLU A 36 -3.68 33.73 6.72
CA GLU A 36 -4.46 33.66 7.95
C GLU A 36 -5.28 32.37 7.92
N TRP A 37 -4.77 31.35 8.64
CA TRP A 37 -5.37 30.03 8.59
C TRP A 37 -6.67 29.97 9.39
N THR A 38 -7.75 29.60 8.73
CA THR A 38 -9.02 29.23 9.38
C THR A 38 -9.07 27.71 9.48
N PRO A 39 -9.19 27.12 10.68
CA PRO A 39 -9.28 25.67 10.84
C PRO A 39 -10.38 25.03 9.99
N ILE A 40 -10.10 23.84 9.48
CA ILE A 40 -11.07 23.06 8.71
C ILE A 40 -12.05 22.39 9.69
N GLY A 41 -13.33 22.72 9.56
CA GLY A 41 -14.37 22.38 10.54
C GLY A 41 -14.40 23.39 11.68
N GLN A 42 -15.58 23.86 12.05
CA GLN A 42 -15.78 24.96 12.99
C GLN A 42 -16.84 24.65 14.04
N ALA A 43 -16.69 25.31 15.19
CA ALA A 43 -17.74 25.44 16.20
C ALA A 43 -18.33 26.87 16.16
N ASN A 44 -19.57 27.01 16.55
CA ASN A 44 -20.21 28.32 16.69
C ASN A 44 -19.72 29.05 17.95
N ALA A 45 -20.19 30.29 18.12
CA ALA A 45 -19.83 31.14 19.26
C ALA A 45 -20.25 30.56 20.64
N SER A 46 -21.15 29.57 20.67
CA SER A 46 -21.59 28.87 21.90
C SER A 46 -20.74 27.61 22.17
N GLY A 47 -19.83 27.24 21.25
CA GLY A 47 -19.03 26.04 21.33
C GLY A 47 -19.69 24.78 20.76
N ASP A 48 -20.91 24.94 20.18
CA ASP A 48 -21.55 23.83 19.48
C ASP A 48 -20.88 23.65 18.10
N ILE A 49 -20.70 22.43 17.72
CA ILE A 49 -20.11 22.07 16.42
C ILE A 49 -21.07 22.49 15.31
N GLU A 50 -20.57 23.27 14.38
CA GLU A 50 -21.38 23.82 13.29
C GLU A 50 -21.18 23.02 12.01
N HIS A 51 -19.92 22.76 11.64
CA HIS A 51 -19.53 22.00 10.46
C HIS A 51 -18.27 21.19 10.74
N CYS A 52 -18.15 20.02 10.10
CA CYS A 52 -17.03 19.11 10.30
C CYS A 52 -16.52 18.52 8.98
N PHE A 53 -15.30 18.03 9.02
CA PHE A 53 -14.79 17.14 7.98
C PHE A 53 -15.05 15.69 8.38
N SER A 54 -15.76 14.95 7.52
CA SER A 54 -16.11 13.53 7.77
C SER A 54 -15.47 12.56 6.76
N GLY A 55 -14.64 13.04 5.85
CA GLY A 55 -14.01 12.23 4.80
C GLY A 55 -12.64 11.68 5.18
N LYS A 56 -11.89 11.31 4.14
CA LYS A 56 -10.52 10.85 4.23
C LYS A 56 -9.57 11.93 3.73
N PHE A 57 -8.56 12.25 4.53
CA PHE A 57 -7.51 13.21 4.19
C PHE A 57 -6.16 12.51 4.23
N TYR A 58 -5.54 12.33 3.08
CA TYR A 58 -4.24 11.72 2.92
C TYR A 58 -3.17 12.78 2.70
N GLY A 59 -2.29 12.96 3.67
CA GLY A 59 -1.15 13.86 3.58
C GLY A 59 -0.04 13.34 2.67
N ASN A 60 -0.04 12.03 2.34
CA ASN A 60 0.93 11.36 1.47
C ASN A 60 2.40 11.59 1.85
N GLY A 61 2.68 11.86 3.13
CA GLY A 61 4.01 12.23 3.61
C GLY A 61 4.42 13.67 3.30
N HIS A 62 3.53 14.47 2.68
CA HIS A 62 3.78 15.89 2.43
C HIS A 62 3.68 16.74 3.69
N VAL A 63 4.29 17.92 3.60
CA VAL A 63 4.43 18.88 4.70
C VAL A 63 3.57 20.12 4.45
N ILE A 64 2.79 20.50 5.44
CA ILE A 64 2.16 21.81 5.51
C ILE A 64 2.99 22.67 6.47
N SER A 65 3.67 23.68 5.95
CA SER A 65 4.57 24.55 6.69
C SER A 65 3.95 25.92 6.96
N ASN A 66 4.49 26.61 7.97
CA ASN A 66 4.05 27.93 8.42
C ASN A 66 2.57 27.98 8.83
N LEU A 67 2.08 26.87 9.42
CA LEU A 67 0.75 26.83 10.01
C LEU A 67 0.69 27.79 11.19
N ASP A 68 -0.22 28.78 11.12
CA ASP A 68 -0.50 29.72 12.18
C ASP A 68 -2.02 29.94 12.30
N PHE A 69 -2.57 29.49 13.41
CA PHE A 69 -3.98 29.68 13.77
C PHE A 69 -4.11 30.49 15.07
N SER A 70 -3.24 31.47 15.28
CA SER A 70 -3.16 32.27 16.53
C SER A 70 -4.30 33.27 16.72
N SER A 71 -5.07 33.59 15.71
CA SER A 71 -6.11 34.64 15.75
C SER A 71 -7.53 34.09 15.53
N GLY A 72 -8.52 34.85 15.97
CA GLY A 72 -9.91 34.65 15.61
C GLY A 72 -10.75 33.80 16.57
N TYR A 73 -10.26 33.50 17.78
CA TYR A 73 -10.99 32.63 18.72
C TYR A 73 -11.90 33.38 19.67
N GLY A 74 -13.21 33.02 19.58
CA GLY A 74 -14.24 33.39 20.57
C GLY A 74 -14.52 32.27 21.58
N LYS A 75 -15.67 32.32 22.24
CA LYS A 75 -16.14 31.24 23.13
C LYS A 75 -16.30 29.95 22.32
N GLY A 76 -15.85 28.80 22.88
CA GLY A 76 -15.96 27.50 22.26
C GLY A 76 -15.01 27.25 21.08
N ALA A 77 -13.83 27.90 21.08
CA ALA A 77 -12.88 27.83 19.98
C ALA A 77 -12.32 26.42 19.75
N VAL A 78 -12.36 25.96 18.51
CA VAL A 78 -11.61 24.82 18.00
C VAL A 78 -10.47 25.33 17.12
N GLY A 79 -9.25 24.92 17.37
CA GLY A 79 -8.06 25.37 16.64
C GLY A 79 -7.14 24.25 16.22
N GLY A 80 -6.56 24.38 15.02
CA GLY A 80 -5.67 23.39 14.47
C GLY A 80 -5.57 23.51 12.95
N PHE A 81 -4.91 22.55 12.32
CA PHE A 81 -5.08 22.37 10.88
C PHE A 81 -6.54 21.99 10.59
N PHE A 82 -7.06 20.98 11.31
CA PHE A 82 -8.50 20.75 11.45
C PHE A 82 -8.99 21.34 12.78
N GLY A 83 -10.14 22.01 12.76
CA GLY A 83 -10.83 22.43 13.96
C GLY A 83 -11.64 21.26 14.54
N TYR A 84 -12.57 20.74 13.75
CA TYR A 84 -13.40 19.60 14.12
C TYR A 84 -13.48 18.55 13.02
N VAL A 85 -13.31 17.29 13.41
CA VAL A 85 -13.44 16.12 12.51
C VAL A 85 -14.33 15.06 13.17
N GLU A 86 -15.26 14.50 12.40
CA GLU A 86 -16.17 13.42 12.83
C GLU A 86 -16.15 12.27 11.81
N LYS A 87 -15.97 11.03 12.26
CA LYS A 87 -15.89 9.84 11.38
C LYS A 87 -14.83 9.96 10.27
N ALA A 88 -13.86 10.84 10.46
CA ALA A 88 -12.82 11.14 9.48
C ALA A 88 -11.63 10.20 9.62
N GLU A 89 -10.90 10.04 8.51
CA GLU A 89 -9.58 9.40 8.46
C GLU A 89 -8.54 10.44 8.02
N ILE A 90 -7.56 10.72 8.87
CA ILE A 90 -6.45 11.64 8.57
C ILE A 90 -5.16 10.84 8.65
N SER A 91 -4.37 10.81 7.59
CA SER A 91 -3.13 10.04 7.61
C SER A 91 -1.96 10.70 6.90
N SER A 92 -0.76 10.32 7.35
CA SER A 92 0.54 10.63 6.73
C SER A 92 0.74 12.14 6.45
N LEU A 93 0.29 12.98 7.41
CA LEU A 93 0.35 14.43 7.34
C LEU A 93 1.43 14.97 8.29
N THR A 94 2.33 15.82 7.78
CA THR A 94 3.23 16.59 8.62
C THR A 94 2.81 18.06 8.67
N VAL A 95 2.62 18.60 9.87
CA VAL A 95 2.34 20.04 10.09
C VAL A 95 3.50 20.73 10.80
N LYS A 96 3.91 21.90 10.31
CA LYS A 96 4.98 22.71 10.88
C LYS A 96 4.53 24.16 11.03
N GLY A 97 4.98 24.83 12.08
CA GLY A 97 4.64 26.23 12.28
C GLY A 97 4.90 26.72 13.71
N ASN A 98 4.39 27.91 14.02
CA ASN A 98 4.40 28.45 15.34
C ASN A 98 3.06 29.14 15.63
N VAL A 99 2.41 28.70 16.68
CA VAL A 99 1.08 29.18 17.08
C VAL A 99 1.17 29.82 18.44
N ASN A 100 0.66 31.05 18.58
CA ASN A 100 0.63 31.78 19.84
C ASN A 100 -0.79 32.26 20.14
N VAL A 101 -1.51 31.49 20.96
CA VAL A 101 -2.90 31.77 21.31
C VAL A 101 -2.96 32.67 22.55
N THR A 102 -3.67 33.79 22.44
CA THR A 102 -3.81 34.79 23.50
C THR A 102 -5.27 35.09 23.85
N ALA A 103 -6.20 34.22 23.44
CA ALA A 103 -7.64 34.45 23.65
C ALA A 103 -8.00 34.57 25.15
N ASP A 104 -8.86 35.52 25.48
CA ASP A 104 -9.37 35.77 26.83
C ASP A 104 -10.86 35.35 26.93
N ASP A 105 -11.22 34.80 28.11
CA ASP A 105 -12.62 34.50 28.53
C ASP A 105 -13.40 33.46 27.73
N SER A 106 -12.75 32.50 27.09
CA SER A 106 -13.47 31.34 26.48
C SER A 106 -13.78 30.28 27.54
N GLU A 107 -14.99 29.70 27.47
CA GLU A 107 -15.42 28.65 28.41
C GLU A 107 -14.74 27.31 28.10
N TYR A 108 -14.70 26.92 26.82
CA TYR A 108 -14.07 25.68 26.33
C TYR A 108 -13.19 26.01 25.13
N THR A 109 -12.03 25.43 25.08
CA THR A 109 -11.11 25.55 23.94
C THR A 109 -10.48 24.22 23.62
N PHE A 110 -10.46 23.87 22.35
CA PHE A 110 -9.92 22.63 21.84
C PHE A 110 -8.83 22.98 20.84
N PHE A 111 -7.56 22.93 21.27
CA PHE A 111 -6.42 23.25 20.44
C PHE A 111 -5.58 22.02 20.14
N GLY A 112 -5.58 21.62 18.87
CA GLY A 112 -4.72 20.55 18.40
C GLY A 112 -3.94 20.98 17.17
N THR A 113 -2.65 20.75 17.12
CA THR A 113 -1.86 21.14 15.96
C THR A 113 -2.32 20.44 14.67
N VAL A 114 -2.83 19.21 14.78
CA VAL A 114 -3.50 18.49 13.70
C VAL A 114 -5.02 18.66 13.78
N ALA A 115 -5.64 18.34 14.92
CA ALA A 115 -7.09 18.46 15.08
C ALA A 115 -7.46 19.01 16.47
N GLY A 116 -8.30 20.04 16.52
CA GLY A 116 -8.81 20.56 17.79
C GLY A 116 -9.70 19.56 18.51
N TYR A 117 -10.68 19.01 17.82
CA TYR A 117 -11.61 18.00 18.30
C TYR A 117 -11.76 16.88 17.28
N ALA A 118 -11.67 15.64 17.72
CA ALA A 118 -11.86 14.45 16.89
C ALA A 118 -12.86 13.49 17.54
N GLU A 119 -13.90 13.11 16.78
CA GLU A 119 -14.95 12.20 17.23
C GLU A 119 -15.15 11.04 16.27
N ASN A 120 -15.16 9.80 16.79
CA ASN A 120 -15.30 8.58 15.98
C ASN A 120 -14.31 8.53 14.79
N ALA A 121 -13.13 9.13 14.93
CA ALA A 121 -12.17 9.37 13.86
C ALA A 121 -10.93 8.47 13.97
N SER A 122 -10.09 8.52 12.94
CA SER A 122 -8.76 7.90 12.90
C SER A 122 -7.70 8.92 12.50
N ILE A 123 -6.65 9.08 13.31
CA ILE A 123 -5.47 9.89 13.00
C ILE A 123 -4.26 8.97 13.00
N PHE A 124 -3.65 8.77 11.85
CA PHE A 124 -2.62 7.76 11.63
C PHE A 124 -1.38 8.35 10.98
N ASP A 125 -0.19 8.00 11.48
CA ASP A 125 1.11 8.37 10.88
C ASP A 125 1.24 9.89 10.62
N CYS A 126 0.78 10.71 11.58
CA CYS A 126 0.87 12.16 11.49
C CYS A 126 1.99 12.71 12.36
N VAL A 127 2.64 13.78 11.90
CA VAL A 127 3.76 14.44 12.61
C VAL A 127 3.43 15.91 12.85
N SER A 128 3.60 16.36 14.10
CA SER A 128 3.53 17.77 14.46
C SER A 128 4.93 18.30 14.79
N GLU A 129 5.38 19.30 14.05
CA GLU A 129 6.57 20.12 14.34
C GLU A 129 6.14 21.58 14.63
N VAL A 130 4.96 21.76 15.22
CA VAL A 130 4.40 23.08 15.54
C VAL A 130 4.80 23.48 16.95
N GLY A 131 5.48 24.61 17.09
CA GLY A 131 5.67 25.28 18.38
C GLY A 131 4.36 25.92 18.83
N PHE A 132 3.77 25.40 19.92
CA PHE A 132 2.50 25.91 20.44
C PHE A 132 2.72 26.71 21.73
N GLN A 133 2.25 27.92 21.76
CA GLN A 133 2.26 28.79 22.96
C GLN A 133 0.84 29.23 23.30
N ASN A 134 0.51 29.18 24.58
CA ASN A 134 -0.76 29.66 25.10
C ASN A 134 -0.56 30.41 26.40
N ASN A 135 -0.90 31.70 26.40
CA ASN A 135 -0.84 32.58 27.56
C ASN A 135 -2.19 33.24 27.90
N GLY A 136 -3.27 32.78 27.24
CA GLY A 136 -4.64 33.25 27.47
C GLY A 136 -5.24 32.81 28.81
N LYS A 137 -6.47 33.22 29.10
CA LYS A 137 -7.27 32.80 30.24
C LYS A 137 -8.45 31.99 29.75
N TYR A 138 -8.61 30.78 30.28
CA TYR A 138 -9.71 29.89 29.95
C TYR A 138 -10.31 29.24 31.17
N ILE A 139 -11.55 28.79 31.08
CA ILE A 139 -12.16 27.94 32.09
C ILE A 139 -11.75 26.48 31.87
N TYR A 140 -11.79 26.01 30.63
CA TYR A 140 -11.37 24.67 30.23
C TYR A 140 -10.58 24.72 28.91
N GLY A 141 -9.42 24.11 28.89
CA GLY A 141 -8.58 24.02 27.70
C GLY A 141 -8.05 22.62 27.47
N PHE A 142 -8.13 22.15 26.23
CA PHE A 142 -7.64 20.85 25.78
C PHE A 142 -6.57 21.09 24.72
N ILE A 143 -5.33 20.66 25.00
CA ILE A 143 -4.16 21.03 24.20
C ILE A 143 -3.31 19.80 23.88
N GLY A 144 -2.96 19.63 22.60
CA GLY A 144 -2.10 18.53 22.14
C GLY A 144 -1.82 18.62 20.65
N MET A 145 -1.36 17.53 20.07
CA MET A 145 -1.44 17.31 18.63
C MET A 145 -2.91 17.15 18.21
N CYS A 146 -3.70 16.44 19.04
CA CYS A 146 -5.16 16.52 19.07
C CYS A 146 -5.58 17.11 20.43
N GLY A 147 -6.52 18.09 20.44
CA GLY A 147 -6.97 18.72 21.69
C GLY A 147 -7.85 17.78 22.50
N TYR A 148 -8.92 17.29 21.90
CA TYR A 148 -9.91 16.39 22.51
C TYR A 148 -10.25 15.25 21.55
N ALA A 149 -10.35 14.04 22.06
CA ALA A 149 -10.72 12.87 21.28
C ALA A 149 -11.77 12.02 21.99
N GLU A 150 -12.83 11.65 21.26
CA GLU A 150 -13.87 10.76 21.70
C GLU A 150 -14.02 9.57 20.73
N ASN A 151 -13.99 8.33 21.25
CA ASN A 151 -14.11 7.11 20.44
C ASN A 151 -13.18 7.09 19.22
N THR A 152 -11.98 7.66 19.38
CA THR A 152 -11.07 7.96 18.26
C THR A 152 -9.78 7.15 18.40
N LYS A 153 -9.19 6.76 17.26
CA LYS A 153 -7.88 6.10 17.21
C LYS A 153 -6.79 7.08 16.77
N ILE A 154 -5.74 7.20 17.56
CA ILE A 154 -4.56 8.00 17.26
C ILE A 154 -3.34 7.09 17.31
N ASN A 155 -2.81 6.73 16.12
CA ASN A 155 -1.80 5.69 16.01
C ASN A 155 -0.60 6.17 15.20
N TYR A 156 0.62 5.78 15.61
CA TYR A 156 1.89 6.10 14.94
C TYR A 156 2.14 7.60 14.76
N CYS A 157 1.60 8.43 15.66
CA CYS A 157 1.75 9.87 15.59
C CYS A 157 2.93 10.38 16.42
N GLU A 158 3.60 11.43 15.94
CA GLU A 158 4.76 12.02 16.61
C GLU A 158 4.60 13.52 16.81
N ASN A 159 4.76 13.98 18.07
CA ASN A 159 4.93 15.40 18.37
C ASN A 159 6.41 15.72 18.63
N LYS A 160 6.96 16.62 17.81
CA LYS A 160 8.31 17.21 17.96
C LYS A 160 8.25 18.66 18.41
N GLY A 161 7.10 19.30 18.28
CA GLY A 161 6.90 20.69 18.66
C GLY A 161 6.86 20.88 20.18
N ASN A 162 7.38 22.00 20.63
CA ASN A 162 7.28 22.36 22.05
C ASN A 162 5.89 22.92 22.38
N ILE A 163 5.38 22.59 23.56
CA ILE A 163 4.10 23.11 24.08
C ILE A 163 4.40 23.96 25.29
N THR A 164 4.05 25.26 25.24
CA THR A 164 4.25 26.21 26.31
C THR A 164 2.93 26.82 26.76
N ILE A 165 2.53 26.54 27.99
CA ILE A 165 1.29 27.02 28.60
C ILE A 165 1.68 27.81 29.82
N THR A 166 1.46 29.15 29.81
CA THR A 166 1.89 30.05 30.87
C THR A 166 0.76 30.90 31.46
N GLY A 167 -0.43 30.87 30.83
CA GLY A 167 -1.59 31.64 31.23
C GLY A 167 -2.11 31.29 32.62
N ASP A 168 -2.97 32.16 33.18
CA ASP A 168 -3.63 31.95 34.47
C ASP A 168 -4.99 31.28 34.18
N MET A 169 -5.09 29.98 34.46
CA MET A 169 -6.10 29.14 33.84
C MET A 169 -6.93 28.37 34.86
N GLY A 170 -8.19 28.04 34.45
CA GLY A 170 -9.03 27.08 35.15
C GLY A 170 -8.51 25.64 35.01
N SER A 171 -9.24 24.75 34.34
CA SER A 171 -8.80 23.37 34.12
C SER A 171 -8.20 23.21 32.72
N ILE A 172 -6.90 22.98 32.65
CA ILE A 172 -6.18 22.70 31.38
C ILE A 172 -5.71 21.26 31.36
N TYR A 173 -5.97 20.62 30.25
CA TYR A 173 -5.58 19.24 29.94
C TYR A 173 -4.60 19.28 28.76
N ALA A 174 -3.34 19.00 29.03
CA ALA A 174 -2.29 19.13 28.03
C ALA A 174 -1.53 17.82 27.86
N GLY A 175 -1.46 17.34 26.63
CA GLY A 175 -0.64 16.19 26.25
C GLY A 175 0.20 16.47 25.02
N GLY A 176 1.33 15.81 24.89
CA GLY A 176 2.14 15.94 23.68
C GLY A 176 1.39 15.45 22.44
N ILE A 177 0.57 14.42 22.62
CA ILE A 177 -0.26 13.85 21.54
C ILE A 177 -1.73 14.26 21.73
N LEU A 178 -2.29 14.08 22.93
CA LEU A 178 -3.73 14.28 23.14
C LEU A 178 -3.99 15.01 24.46
N GLY A 179 -4.76 16.10 24.41
CA GLY A 179 -5.17 16.82 25.63
C GLY A 179 -6.10 15.97 26.49
N TYR A 180 -7.19 15.46 25.94
CA TYR A 180 -8.18 14.67 26.66
C TYR A 180 -8.73 13.53 25.82
N ALA A 181 -8.70 12.32 26.39
CA ALA A 181 -9.26 11.10 25.80
C ALA A 181 -10.53 10.68 26.55
N THR A 182 -11.58 10.38 25.82
CA THR A 182 -12.83 9.84 26.39
C THR A 182 -13.43 8.72 25.53
N GLY A 183 -14.42 8.03 26.08
CA GLY A 183 -15.03 6.89 25.42
C GLY A 183 -14.07 5.72 25.21
N ASP A 184 -14.13 5.07 24.07
CA ASP A 184 -13.21 3.99 23.67
C ASP A 184 -12.05 4.53 22.79
N THR A 185 -11.43 5.63 23.27
CA THR A 185 -10.30 6.26 22.56
C THR A 185 -9.01 5.47 22.77
N GLU A 186 -8.30 5.16 21.67
CA GLU A 186 -7.01 4.50 21.68
C GLU A 186 -5.91 5.43 21.17
N VAL A 187 -4.85 5.58 21.98
CA VAL A 187 -3.58 6.23 21.60
C VAL A 187 -2.50 5.16 21.62
N SER A 188 -1.99 4.77 20.47
CA SER A 188 -1.00 3.70 20.40
C SER A 188 0.13 4.00 19.43
N TYR A 189 1.32 3.50 19.73
CA TYR A 189 2.54 3.72 18.94
C TYR A 189 2.83 5.21 18.70
N CYS A 190 2.54 6.06 19.68
CA CYS A 190 2.74 7.50 19.59
C CYS A 190 3.96 7.96 20.37
N VAL A 191 4.60 9.05 19.91
CA VAL A 191 5.84 9.58 20.45
C VAL A 191 5.71 11.06 20.71
N ASN A 192 6.16 11.51 21.90
CA ASN A 192 6.42 12.92 22.14
C ASN A 192 7.91 13.14 22.44
N THR A 193 8.57 13.92 21.58
CA THR A 193 9.95 14.39 21.80
C THR A 193 10.01 15.87 22.15
N GLY A 194 8.90 16.60 21.97
CA GLY A 194 8.79 18.02 22.32
C GLY A 194 8.79 18.28 23.83
N ASN A 195 9.40 19.39 24.25
CA ASN A 195 9.37 19.84 25.64
C ASN A 195 8.04 20.53 25.95
N MET A 196 7.58 20.39 27.19
CA MET A 196 6.33 20.98 27.63
C MET A 196 6.54 21.84 28.90
N ILE A 197 6.16 23.12 28.83
CA ILE A 197 6.08 24.01 29.99
C ILE A 197 4.60 24.13 30.36
N LEU A 198 4.26 23.78 31.59
CA LEU A 198 2.89 23.48 31.96
C LEU A 198 2.39 24.31 33.15
N ALA A 199 1.60 25.34 32.86
CA ALA A 199 0.66 25.92 33.82
C ALA A 199 -0.69 25.20 33.69
N ALA A 200 -0.69 23.85 33.64
CA ALA A 200 -1.86 23.05 33.38
C ALA A 200 -2.32 22.29 34.62
N SER A 201 -3.61 21.99 34.71
CA SER A 201 -4.17 21.17 35.78
C SER A 201 -3.78 19.70 35.63
N HIS A 202 -3.70 19.22 34.39
CA HIS A 202 -3.33 17.85 34.05
C HIS A 202 -2.39 17.88 32.85
N GLY A 203 -1.15 17.45 33.05
CA GLY A 203 -0.12 17.44 32.02
C GLY A 203 0.46 16.04 31.81
N GLY A 204 0.47 15.53 30.59
CA GLY A 204 1.08 14.26 30.26
C GLY A 204 2.01 14.34 29.06
N GLY A 205 3.11 13.60 29.10
CA GLY A 205 4.00 13.53 27.95
C GLY A 205 3.30 13.03 26.68
N ILE A 206 2.28 12.17 26.83
CA ILE A 206 1.45 11.67 25.74
C ILE A 206 0.01 12.20 25.87
N VAL A 207 -0.66 11.97 27.01
CA VAL A 207 -2.07 12.36 27.19
C VAL A 207 -2.23 13.18 28.46
N GLY A 208 -2.95 14.31 28.38
CA GLY A 208 -3.23 15.16 29.55
C GLY A 208 -4.14 14.46 30.55
N GLN A 209 -5.30 14.00 30.13
CA GLN A 209 -6.22 13.23 30.96
C GLN A 209 -6.97 12.20 30.12
N THR A 210 -7.36 11.09 30.77
CA THR A 210 -8.20 10.06 30.19
C THR A 210 -9.48 9.86 30.99
N SER A 211 -10.52 9.35 30.33
CA SER A 211 -11.74 8.83 30.94
C SER A 211 -12.32 7.69 30.09
N GLY A 212 -13.31 6.98 30.65
CA GLY A 212 -13.93 5.85 29.95
C GLY A 212 -12.97 4.69 29.76
N THR A 213 -13.22 3.87 28.73
CA THR A 213 -12.45 2.69 28.37
C THR A 213 -11.21 2.98 27.53
N SER A 214 -10.67 4.19 27.63
CA SER A 214 -9.51 4.64 26.84
C SER A 214 -8.27 3.76 27.04
N LYS A 215 -7.44 3.64 25.98
CA LYS A 215 -6.23 2.81 25.96
C LYS A 215 -5.03 3.61 25.50
N ILE A 216 -3.93 3.57 26.27
CA ILE A 216 -2.65 4.19 25.92
C ILE A 216 -1.61 3.06 25.84
N LEU A 217 -1.20 2.70 24.62
CA LEU A 217 -0.46 1.47 24.36
C LEU A 217 0.82 1.72 23.57
N ASN A 218 1.94 1.11 23.99
CA ASN A 218 3.21 1.20 23.25
C ASN A 218 3.63 2.64 22.89
N CYS A 219 3.41 3.59 23.77
CA CYS A 219 3.77 4.99 23.58
C CYS A 219 5.00 5.37 24.41
N TYR A 220 5.74 6.36 23.95
CA TYR A 220 6.81 6.89 24.79
C TYR A 220 6.96 8.42 24.68
N SER A 221 7.52 9.01 25.74
CA SER A 221 7.91 10.42 25.74
C SER A 221 9.35 10.58 26.22
N THR A 222 10.11 11.45 25.53
CA THR A 222 11.49 11.80 25.88
C THR A 222 11.64 13.30 26.18
N GLY A 223 10.59 14.09 25.97
CA GLY A 223 10.59 15.51 26.26
C GLY A 223 10.71 15.83 27.74
N THR A 224 11.18 17.04 28.05
CA THR A 224 11.17 17.59 29.41
C THR A 224 9.81 18.19 29.73
N LEU A 225 9.23 17.80 30.87
CA LEU A 225 7.98 18.35 31.40
C LEU A 225 8.30 19.29 32.55
N THR A 226 7.97 20.56 32.40
CA THR A 226 8.27 21.61 33.39
C THR A 226 6.97 22.19 33.96
N PRO A 227 6.45 21.69 35.09
CA PRO A 227 5.29 22.27 35.75
C PRO A 227 5.63 23.61 36.40
N LEU A 228 4.74 24.60 36.26
CA LEU A 228 4.95 25.97 36.78
C LEU A 228 4.31 26.23 38.16
N GLY A 229 3.62 25.25 38.74
CA GLY A 229 3.06 25.35 40.09
C GLY A 229 1.89 26.33 40.26
N LYS A 230 1.23 26.70 39.18
CA LYS A 230 -0.01 27.48 39.20
C LYS A 230 -1.20 26.54 39.20
N GLY A 231 -1.92 26.45 40.33
CA GLY A 231 -3.08 25.58 40.49
C GLY A 231 -2.74 24.13 40.90
N ILE A 232 -3.71 23.24 40.82
CA ILE A 232 -3.54 21.81 41.08
C ILE A 232 -2.97 21.16 39.80
N THR A 233 -1.75 20.65 39.87
CA THR A 233 -1.05 20.14 38.69
C THR A 233 -0.74 18.68 38.89
N ASP A 234 -1.37 17.81 38.11
CA ASP A 234 -1.03 16.40 38.00
C ASP A 234 -0.20 16.20 36.72
N VAL A 235 1.08 15.89 36.87
CA VAL A 235 1.99 15.71 35.72
C VAL A 235 2.52 14.29 35.71
N GLY A 236 2.29 13.60 34.58
CA GLY A 236 2.81 12.27 34.32
C GLY A 236 3.70 12.21 33.09
N GLY A 237 4.74 11.42 33.15
CA GLY A 237 5.63 11.20 32.00
C GLY A 237 4.88 10.69 30.76
N ILE A 238 3.78 9.97 30.98
CA ILE A 238 2.89 9.45 29.92
C ILE A 238 1.51 10.11 30.02
N VAL A 239 0.82 9.99 31.16
CA VAL A 239 -0.55 10.50 31.33
C VAL A 239 -0.61 11.41 32.56
N GLY A 240 -1.17 12.61 32.43
CA GLY A 240 -1.35 13.54 33.55
C GLY A 240 -2.29 12.91 34.60
N THR A 241 -3.52 12.60 34.24
CA THR A 241 -4.47 11.93 35.11
C THR A 241 -5.16 10.77 34.39
N VAL A 242 -5.07 9.58 34.96
CA VAL A 242 -5.72 8.37 34.47
C VAL A 242 -7.12 8.25 35.09
N GLY A 243 -8.15 8.20 34.25
CA GLY A 243 -9.55 8.01 34.65
C GLY A 243 -9.93 6.54 34.88
N ASN A 244 -11.22 6.34 35.13
CA ASN A 244 -11.78 4.99 35.31
C ASN A 244 -11.61 4.15 34.05
N GLU A 245 -11.37 2.84 34.25
CA GLU A 245 -11.33 1.81 33.20
C GLU A 245 -10.26 2.04 32.10
N THR A 246 -9.43 3.07 32.25
CA THR A 246 -8.34 3.36 31.32
C THR A 246 -7.19 2.35 31.48
N THR A 247 -6.69 1.85 30.36
CA THR A 247 -5.48 1.00 30.29
C THR A 247 -4.28 1.82 29.83
N VAL A 248 -3.17 1.76 30.59
CA VAL A 248 -1.85 2.29 30.21
C VAL A 248 -0.86 1.14 30.20
N SER A 249 -0.37 0.75 29.03
CA SER A 249 0.38 -0.49 28.90
C SER A 249 1.55 -0.38 27.92
N HIS A 250 2.67 -1.00 28.31
CA HIS A 250 3.91 -1.04 27.51
C HIS A 250 4.43 0.33 27.09
N CYS A 251 4.21 1.34 27.93
CA CYS A 251 4.65 2.68 27.69
C CYS A 251 5.94 2.97 28.47
N TYR A 252 6.76 3.92 27.97
CA TYR A 252 7.87 4.37 28.77
C TYR A 252 8.11 5.87 28.68
N PHE A 253 8.60 6.46 29.78
CA PHE A 253 9.05 7.83 29.87
C PHE A 253 10.56 7.88 30.07
N ALA A 254 11.29 8.32 29.07
CA ALA A 254 12.74 8.52 29.10
C ALA A 254 13.13 10.01 29.12
N GLY A 255 12.19 10.88 29.46
CA GLY A 255 12.39 12.31 29.61
C GLY A 255 12.73 12.72 31.05
N ASN A 256 12.51 14.01 31.34
CA ASN A 256 12.73 14.61 32.66
C ASN A 256 11.49 15.38 33.13
N ILE A 257 11.10 15.23 34.39
CA ILE A 257 10.14 16.14 35.06
C ILE A 257 10.95 17.19 35.78
N ASP A 258 11.01 18.41 35.24
CA ASP A 258 11.80 19.50 35.80
C ASP A 258 10.99 20.33 36.82
N LEU A 259 11.26 20.13 38.08
CA LEU A 259 10.60 20.83 39.21
C LEU A 259 11.29 22.12 39.62
N SER A 260 12.32 22.57 38.89
CA SER A 260 13.09 23.75 39.26
C SER A 260 12.28 25.07 39.32
N GLN A 261 11.20 25.12 38.52
CA GLN A 261 10.27 26.25 38.47
C GLN A 261 9.00 26.04 39.32
N TYR A 262 8.91 24.92 40.02
CA TYR A 262 7.76 24.61 40.84
C TYR A 262 7.90 25.27 42.22
N THR A 263 7.16 26.33 42.46
CA THR A 263 7.32 27.19 43.67
C THR A 263 6.30 26.92 44.77
N VAL A 264 5.36 25.99 44.56
CA VAL A 264 4.29 25.77 45.54
C VAL A 264 4.73 24.78 46.61
N THR A 265 5.00 25.30 47.81
CA THR A 265 5.46 24.52 48.98
C THR A 265 4.36 23.68 49.65
N THR A 266 3.11 23.82 49.24
CA THR A 266 1.94 23.16 49.88
C THR A 266 1.34 22.02 49.10
N VAL A 267 1.72 21.82 47.83
CA VAL A 267 1.25 20.67 47.02
C VAL A 267 2.23 19.52 47.16
N PRO A 268 1.81 18.37 47.63
CA PRO A 268 2.72 17.24 47.81
C PRO A 268 3.26 16.78 46.45
N TYR A 269 4.53 16.35 46.40
CA TYR A 269 5.17 15.69 45.26
C TYR A 269 4.40 14.45 44.76
N SER A 270 3.36 14.04 45.49
CA SER A 270 2.43 12.97 45.15
C SER A 270 1.55 13.22 43.91
N ARG A 271 1.79 14.34 43.17
CA ARG A 271 1.12 14.67 41.90
C ARG A 271 2.03 14.58 40.69
N PHE A 272 3.29 14.19 40.90
CA PHE A 272 4.27 14.00 39.82
C PHE A 272 4.61 12.53 39.69
N GLY A 273 4.32 11.94 38.54
CA GLY A 273 4.58 10.53 38.32
C GLY A 273 5.34 10.27 37.02
N GLY A 274 6.24 9.28 37.05
CA GLY A 274 6.99 8.89 35.87
C GLY A 274 6.09 8.32 34.78
N ILE A 275 4.95 7.75 35.15
CA ILE A 275 3.92 7.26 34.21
C ILE A 275 2.67 8.13 34.31
N SER A 276 2.10 8.30 35.52
CA SER A 276 0.89 9.12 35.68
C SER A 276 1.02 10.05 36.90
N GLY A 277 0.57 11.31 36.75
CA GLY A 277 0.52 12.28 37.86
C GLY A 277 -0.52 11.85 38.90
N ALA A 278 -1.68 11.43 38.46
CA ALA A 278 -2.76 10.95 39.33
C ALA A 278 -3.58 9.85 38.70
N VAL A 279 -4.34 9.14 39.52
CA VAL A 279 -5.38 8.18 39.10
C VAL A 279 -6.68 8.57 39.81
N SER A 280 -7.72 8.86 39.03
CA SER A 280 -9.05 9.23 39.51
C SER A 280 -10.04 8.08 39.44
N GLY A 281 -9.58 6.85 39.59
CA GLY A 281 -10.43 5.66 39.53
C GLY A 281 -9.67 4.36 39.47
N THR A 282 -10.14 3.42 38.66
CA THR A 282 -9.53 2.10 38.46
C THR A 282 -8.70 2.10 37.17
N GLY A 283 -7.51 2.70 37.19
CA GLY A 283 -6.56 2.60 36.08
C GLY A 283 -5.88 1.25 36.04
N ILE A 284 -5.70 0.68 34.85
CA ILE A 284 -4.99 -0.57 34.61
C ILE A 284 -3.61 -0.25 34.03
N PHE A 285 -2.56 -0.69 34.74
CA PHE A 285 -1.18 -0.42 34.35
C PHE A 285 -0.44 -1.75 34.13
N THR A 286 0.25 -1.88 33.00
CA THR A 286 0.99 -3.10 32.67
C THR A 286 2.31 -2.77 31.97
N ASN A 287 3.42 -3.27 32.53
CA ASN A 287 4.75 -3.19 31.91
C ASN A 287 5.15 -1.79 31.41
N ASN A 288 4.94 -0.79 32.26
CA ASN A 288 5.37 0.57 31.98
C ASN A 288 6.70 0.87 32.69
N TYR A 289 7.52 1.74 32.10
CA TYR A 289 8.84 2.09 32.62
C TYR A 289 9.06 3.59 32.60
N TYR A 290 9.87 4.11 33.52
CA TYR A 290 10.20 5.54 33.56
C TYR A 290 11.61 5.78 34.08
N THR A 291 12.21 6.91 33.67
CA THR A 291 13.51 7.35 34.18
C THR A 291 13.44 7.62 35.68
N GLU A 292 14.31 6.95 36.44
CA GLU A 292 14.42 7.13 37.87
C GLU A 292 14.76 8.60 38.20
N LYS A 293 14.01 9.18 39.13
CA LYS A 293 14.25 10.55 39.65
C LYS A 293 13.83 10.62 41.11
N GLU A 294 14.62 11.36 41.87
CA GLU A 294 14.31 11.62 43.28
C GLU A 294 12.92 12.27 43.41
N ASN A 295 12.12 11.78 44.34
CA ASN A 295 10.76 12.23 44.64
C ASN A 295 9.73 12.08 43.52
N VAL A 296 10.02 11.28 42.46
CA VAL A 296 9.08 10.90 41.41
C VAL A 296 8.82 9.41 41.48
N LEU A 297 7.58 9.03 41.73
CA LEU A 297 7.10 7.66 41.70
C LEU A 297 6.51 7.32 40.33
N ALA A 298 6.15 6.08 40.10
CA ALA A 298 5.46 5.66 38.85
C ALA A 298 4.13 6.40 38.67
N CYS A 299 3.34 6.49 39.74
CA CYS A 299 2.17 7.37 39.82
C CYS A 299 2.32 8.21 41.09
N GLY A 300 1.91 9.46 41.07
CA GLY A 300 2.09 10.41 42.16
C GLY A 300 1.75 9.90 43.56
N LYS A 301 0.82 8.96 43.70
CA LYS A 301 0.44 8.29 44.97
C LYS A 301 0.60 6.78 44.98
N ASN A 302 0.90 6.16 43.84
CA ASN A 302 0.90 4.69 43.68
C ASN A 302 2.12 4.23 42.87
N ALA A 303 3.00 3.45 43.50
CA ALA A 303 4.20 2.94 42.84
C ALA A 303 3.90 1.82 41.79
N ALA A 304 2.70 1.24 41.81
CA ALA A 304 2.37 0.10 40.93
C ALA A 304 2.13 0.45 39.45
N ALA A 305 2.14 1.74 39.08
CA ALA A 305 1.89 2.17 37.68
C ALA A 305 3.05 1.89 36.71
N GLY A 306 4.25 1.60 37.22
CA GLY A 306 5.42 1.32 36.37
C GLY A 306 6.70 1.07 37.18
N THR A 307 7.77 0.74 36.47
CA THR A 307 9.10 0.41 37.03
C THR A 307 10.09 1.52 36.74
N ALA A 308 10.74 2.04 37.78
CA ALA A 308 11.84 3.01 37.65
C ALA A 308 13.09 2.35 37.08
N LYS A 309 13.77 3.05 36.20
CA LYS A 309 15.05 2.63 35.59
C LYS A 309 16.01 3.80 35.52
N PRO A 310 17.31 3.60 35.81
CA PRO A 310 18.31 4.58 35.45
C PRO A 310 18.27 4.89 33.96
N PHE A 311 18.39 6.16 33.54
CA PHE A 311 18.29 6.55 32.15
C PHE A 311 19.25 5.77 31.23
N ASP A 312 20.51 5.60 31.66
CA ASP A 312 21.50 4.87 30.87
C ASP A 312 21.13 3.38 30.69
N SER A 313 20.43 2.78 31.67
CA SER A 313 19.95 1.41 31.51
C SER A 313 18.84 1.27 30.46
N MET A 314 18.02 2.32 30.27
CA MET A 314 16.96 2.34 29.25
C MET A 314 17.49 2.42 27.80
N ARG A 315 18.81 2.66 27.63
CA ARG A 315 19.48 2.72 26.32
C ARG A 315 20.22 1.42 25.97
N THR A 316 19.97 0.35 26.70
CA THR A 316 20.64 -0.93 26.54
C THR A 316 19.76 -1.97 25.83
N GLU A 317 20.41 -2.94 25.20
CA GLU A 317 19.73 -4.10 24.62
C GLU A 317 18.96 -4.93 25.70
N ALA A 318 19.45 -4.92 26.95
CA ALA A 318 18.79 -5.60 28.06
C ALA A 318 17.41 -4.99 28.34
N PHE A 319 17.31 -3.67 28.33
CA PHE A 319 16.01 -3.00 28.51
C PHE A 319 15.08 -3.24 27.32
N TYR A 320 15.59 -3.19 26.09
CA TYR A 320 14.80 -3.55 24.91
C TYR A 320 14.22 -4.97 25.07
N LYS A 321 15.05 -5.96 25.42
CA LYS A 321 14.58 -7.32 25.64
C LYS A 321 13.54 -7.43 26.76
N GLU A 322 13.71 -6.66 27.84
CA GLU A 322 12.76 -6.64 28.96
C GLU A 322 11.39 -6.09 28.55
N ILE A 323 11.35 -4.94 27.85
CA ILE A 323 10.07 -4.33 27.44
C ILE A 323 9.35 -5.20 26.40
N VAL A 324 10.08 -5.80 25.47
CA VAL A 324 9.49 -6.71 24.45
C VAL A 324 9.03 -8.03 25.08
N ALA A 325 9.79 -8.61 26.00
CA ALA A 325 9.35 -9.82 26.74
C ALA A 325 8.10 -9.56 27.59
N GLY A 326 7.89 -8.31 28.02
CA GLY A 326 6.67 -7.87 28.70
C GLY A 326 5.47 -7.68 27.76
N GLY A 327 5.64 -7.82 26.44
CA GLY A 327 4.59 -7.63 25.43
C GLY A 327 4.64 -6.30 24.69
N GLY A 328 5.64 -5.44 24.97
CA GLY A 328 5.85 -4.18 24.24
C GLY A 328 6.32 -4.45 22.81
N ASN A 329 5.90 -3.61 21.87
CA ASN A 329 6.32 -3.70 20.48
C ASN A 329 7.24 -2.53 20.12
N TYR A 330 8.55 -2.78 20.19
CA TYR A 330 9.61 -1.81 19.98
C TYR A 330 10.75 -2.42 19.16
N ASN A 331 11.55 -1.57 18.55
CA ASN A 331 12.77 -1.92 17.86
C ASN A 331 14.01 -1.51 18.67
N TYR A 332 15.06 -2.31 18.61
CA TYR A 332 16.35 -1.97 19.25
C TYR A 332 17.16 -1.03 18.34
N VAL A 333 17.66 0.04 18.93
CA VAL A 333 18.66 0.92 18.31
C VAL A 333 19.80 1.10 19.32
N SER A 334 21.03 0.78 18.92
CA SER A 334 22.20 0.86 19.80
C SER A 334 22.35 2.27 20.40
N GLU A 335 22.64 2.33 21.69
CA GLU A 335 22.84 3.57 22.46
C GLU A 335 21.65 4.55 22.50
N LYS A 336 20.47 4.10 22.07
CA LYS A 336 19.21 4.84 22.18
C LYS A 336 18.19 4.05 23.02
N THR A 337 17.20 4.74 23.56
CA THR A 337 16.00 4.08 24.09
C THR A 337 15.30 3.32 22.95
N PRO A 338 14.58 2.21 23.24
CA PRO A 338 13.82 1.49 22.23
C PRO A 338 12.93 2.43 21.41
N VAL A 339 12.88 2.22 20.11
CA VAL A 339 12.04 3.02 19.20
C VAL A 339 10.84 2.23 18.72
N LEU A 340 9.78 2.90 18.32
CA LEU A 340 8.61 2.24 17.76
C LEU A 340 8.93 1.58 16.40
N PRO A 341 8.24 0.49 16.04
CA PRO A 341 8.25 0.00 14.66
C PRO A 341 7.68 1.08 13.73
N LYS A 342 8.07 1.02 12.48
CA LYS A 342 7.48 1.91 11.47
C LYS A 342 6.01 1.54 11.22
N PRO A 343 5.18 2.50 10.80
CA PRO A 343 3.82 2.22 10.38
C PRO A 343 3.81 1.26 9.19
N LYS A 344 2.80 0.40 9.14
CA LYS A 344 2.54 -0.46 7.98
C LYS A 344 1.32 0.06 7.23
N TYR A 345 1.39 -0.02 5.93
CA TYR A 345 0.33 0.37 5.02
C TYR A 345 -0.29 -0.88 4.40
N GLU A 346 -1.60 -0.92 4.31
CA GLU A 346 -2.29 -1.97 3.57
C GLU A 346 -2.06 -1.74 2.07
N VAL A 347 -1.45 -2.72 1.40
CA VAL A 347 -1.15 -2.68 -0.03
C VAL A 347 -1.97 -3.72 -0.75
N SER A 348 -2.76 -3.27 -1.72
CA SER A 348 -3.56 -4.13 -2.60
C SER A 348 -2.83 -4.46 -3.88
N PHE A 349 -2.97 -5.71 -4.34
CA PHE A 349 -2.34 -6.21 -5.56
C PHE A 349 -3.39 -6.66 -6.56
N ALA A 350 -3.35 -6.08 -7.75
CA ALA A 350 -4.12 -6.52 -8.90
C ALA A 350 -3.18 -7.22 -9.89
N VAL A 351 -3.49 -8.45 -10.25
CA VAL A 351 -2.74 -9.20 -11.29
C VAL A 351 -3.54 -9.16 -12.59
N VAL A 352 -2.84 -8.83 -13.68
CA VAL A 352 -3.43 -8.69 -15.02
C VAL A 352 -2.73 -9.69 -15.96
N PRO A 353 -3.48 -10.41 -16.80
CA PRO A 353 -4.95 -10.45 -16.96
C PRO A 353 -5.70 -11.04 -15.74
N ALA A 354 -6.93 -10.59 -15.51
CA ALA A 354 -7.72 -10.98 -14.33
C ALA A 354 -8.23 -12.46 -14.37
N GLU A 355 -8.29 -13.07 -15.56
CA GLU A 355 -8.74 -14.44 -15.80
C GLU A 355 -7.68 -15.51 -15.53
N LEU A 356 -6.50 -15.14 -15.04
CA LEU A 356 -5.42 -16.08 -14.77
C LEU A 356 -5.80 -17.11 -13.70
N THR A 357 -5.31 -18.33 -13.86
CA THR A 357 -5.52 -19.44 -12.93
C THR A 357 -4.22 -19.80 -12.20
N ASN A 358 -4.37 -20.33 -10.98
CA ASN A 358 -3.25 -20.74 -10.13
C ASN A 358 -2.20 -19.64 -9.95
N VAL A 359 -2.68 -18.41 -9.72
CA VAL A 359 -1.81 -17.25 -9.45
C VAL A 359 -1.18 -17.41 -8.09
N VAL A 360 0.14 -17.39 -8.03
CA VAL A 360 0.93 -17.35 -6.80
C VAL A 360 1.72 -16.05 -6.81
N LEU A 361 1.36 -15.14 -5.90
CA LEU A 361 2.05 -13.87 -5.66
C LEU A 361 2.90 -13.99 -4.40
N LYS A 362 4.16 -13.62 -4.49
CA LYS A 362 5.06 -13.49 -3.34
C LYS A 362 5.61 -12.09 -3.26
N VAL A 363 5.61 -11.53 -2.05
CA VAL A 363 6.24 -10.25 -1.71
C VAL A 363 7.30 -10.53 -0.65
N ASN A 364 8.53 -10.12 -0.90
CA ASN A 364 9.66 -10.39 -0.02
C ASN A 364 9.82 -11.90 0.34
N GLY A 365 9.45 -12.78 -0.61
CA GLY A 365 9.49 -14.24 -0.44
C GLY A 365 8.28 -14.86 0.28
N GLU A 366 7.39 -14.05 0.85
CA GLU A 366 6.17 -14.52 1.53
C GLU A 366 4.96 -14.50 0.58
N GLU A 367 4.12 -15.52 0.64
CA GLU A 367 2.95 -15.64 -0.22
C GLU A 367 1.81 -14.72 0.23
N VAL A 368 1.26 -13.95 -0.71
CA VAL A 368 0.13 -13.04 -0.51
C VAL A 368 -1.13 -13.64 -1.15
N SER A 369 -1.83 -14.48 -0.40
CA SER A 369 -2.99 -15.24 -0.89
C SER A 369 -4.29 -14.42 -1.00
N SER A 370 -4.41 -13.34 -0.21
CA SER A 370 -5.59 -12.46 -0.18
C SER A 370 -5.56 -11.32 -1.20
N GLY A 371 -4.42 -11.14 -1.90
CA GLY A 371 -4.19 -9.93 -2.70
C GLY A 371 -3.97 -8.66 -1.87
N LEU A 372 -3.81 -8.77 -0.54
CA LEU A 372 -3.54 -7.69 0.40
C LEU A 372 -2.33 -8.03 1.25
N ALA A 373 -1.45 -7.07 1.49
CA ALA A 373 -0.32 -7.20 2.42
C ALA A 373 -0.15 -5.93 3.26
N GLU A 374 0.27 -6.08 4.52
CA GLU A 374 0.69 -4.97 5.38
C GLU A 374 2.20 -4.79 5.29
N LEU A 375 2.65 -3.70 4.68
CA LEU A 375 4.06 -3.43 4.40
C LEU A 375 4.49 -2.08 4.99
N GLU A 376 5.68 -2.04 5.58
CA GLU A 376 6.33 -0.77 5.94
C GLU A 376 6.71 0.01 4.67
N ALA A 377 7.02 1.31 4.81
CA ALA A 377 7.62 2.04 3.70
C ALA A 377 8.99 1.43 3.33
N GLY A 378 9.15 1.08 2.06
CA GLY A 378 10.34 0.40 1.55
C GLY A 378 10.17 -0.14 0.14
N THR A 379 11.23 -0.77 -0.39
CA THR A 379 11.21 -1.47 -1.68
C THR A 379 11.25 -2.97 -1.44
N TYR A 380 10.36 -3.70 -2.09
CA TYR A 380 10.14 -5.13 -1.88
C TYR A 380 10.24 -5.89 -3.19
N PRO A 381 11.00 -6.99 -3.23
CA PRO A 381 10.98 -7.91 -4.36
C PRO A 381 9.62 -8.60 -4.46
N VAL A 382 9.13 -8.72 -5.69
CA VAL A 382 7.86 -9.37 -6.01
C VAL A 382 8.09 -10.46 -7.04
N GLU A 383 7.53 -11.62 -6.79
CA GLU A 383 7.52 -12.76 -7.73
C GLU A 383 6.09 -13.20 -7.97
N ILE A 384 5.75 -13.43 -9.24
CA ILE A 384 4.43 -13.94 -9.61
C ILE A 384 4.58 -15.08 -10.60
N THR A 385 3.81 -16.13 -10.38
CA THR A 385 3.62 -17.22 -11.31
C THR A 385 2.13 -17.48 -11.54
N ALA A 386 1.77 -17.89 -12.74
CA ALA A 386 0.41 -18.33 -13.07
C ALA A 386 0.50 -19.37 -14.18
N ASP A 387 -0.59 -20.14 -14.37
CA ASP A 387 -0.68 -21.11 -15.45
C ASP A 387 -0.52 -20.42 -16.82
N ASN A 388 0.22 -21.08 -17.69
CA ASN A 388 0.43 -20.61 -19.06
C ASN A 388 1.10 -19.25 -19.22
N CYS A 389 1.63 -18.65 -18.12
CA CYS A 389 2.33 -17.39 -18.15
C CYS A 389 3.83 -17.54 -17.96
N ASN A 390 4.56 -16.57 -18.47
CA ASN A 390 5.96 -16.38 -18.11
C ASN A 390 6.03 -15.90 -16.66
N PRO A 391 6.93 -16.45 -15.82
CA PRO A 391 7.16 -15.93 -14.49
C PRO A 391 7.56 -14.45 -14.54
N PHE A 392 7.04 -13.66 -13.60
CA PHE A 392 7.44 -12.27 -13.42
C PHE A 392 8.23 -12.14 -12.13
N SER A 393 9.33 -11.39 -12.18
CA SER A 393 10.08 -10.93 -11.02
C SER A 393 10.38 -9.45 -11.18
N GLY A 394 10.14 -8.68 -10.14
CA GLY A 394 10.33 -7.24 -10.12
C GLY A 394 10.39 -6.69 -8.71
N GLU A 395 10.27 -5.40 -8.57
CA GLU A 395 10.24 -4.70 -7.30
C GLU A 395 9.04 -3.75 -7.25
N ILE A 396 8.47 -3.58 -6.07
CA ILE A 396 7.48 -2.55 -5.75
C ILE A 396 8.05 -1.61 -4.69
N THR A 397 7.65 -0.36 -4.71
CA THR A 397 7.98 0.60 -3.67
C THR A 397 6.70 1.04 -2.97
N VAL A 398 6.71 0.96 -1.63
CA VAL A 398 5.64 1.43 -0.75
C VAL A 398 6.14 2.64 0.01
N THR A 399 5.37 3.70 0.06
CA THR A 399 5.65 4.94 0.79
C THR A 399 4.41 5.39 1.54
N ALA A 400 4.46 6.53 2.21
CA ALA A 400 3.27 7.15 2.80
C ALA A 400 2.26 7.66 1.73
N ASP A 401 2.66 7.73 0.45
CA ASP A 401 1.78 8.11 -0.65
C ASP A 401 0.80 6.97 -0.97
N ILE A 402 -0.49 7.27 -0.86
CA ILE A 402 -1.57 6.31 -1.10
C ILE A 402 -1.55 5.73 -2.53
N ALA A 403 -1.00 6.45 -3.50
CA ALA A 403 -0.84 5.94 -4.86
C ALA A 403 0.03 4.69 -4.91
N THR A 404 0.94 4.51 -3.94
CA THR A 404 1.79 3.32 -3.83
C THR A 404 1.10 2.13 -3.15
N HIS A 405 -0.10 2.32 -2.59
CA HIS A 405 -0.86 1.28 -1.90
C HIS A 405 -1.71 0.41 -2.83
N THR A 406 -1.71 0.71 -4.11
CA THR A 406 -2.33 -0.13 -5.13
C THR A 406 -1.28 -0.49 -6.17
N GLN A 407 -0.98 -1.78 -6.30
CA GLN A 407 0.04 -2.30 -7.21
C GLN A 407 -0.62 -3.13 -8.30
N THR A 408 -0.41 -2.74 -9.57
CA THR A 408 -0.87 -3.54 -10.71
C THR A 408 0.30 -4.28 -11.31
N LEU A 409 0.23 -5.60 -11.31
CA LEU A 409 1.29 -6.51 -11.74
C LEU A 409 0.84 -7.25 -12.99
N THR A 410 1.56 -7.08 -14.10
CA THR A 410 1.18 -7.63 -15.40
C THR A 410 2.00 -8.85 -15.74
N LEU A 411 1.34 -9.98 -16.00
CA LEU A 411 1.92 -11.18 -16.55
C LEU A 411 1.70 -11.27 -18.06
N THR A 412 2.62 -11.91 -18.74
CA THR A 412 2.49 -12.23 -20.16
C THR A 412 2.30 -13.72 -20.34
N TYR A 413 1.41 -14.11 -21.22
CA TYR A 413 1.25 -15.52 -21.58
C TYR A 413 2.51 -16.05 -22.29
N LYS A 414 2.81 -17.32 -22.12
CA LYS A 414 3.81 -18.02 -22.92
C LYS A 414 3.39 -18.03 -24.38
N ASP A 415 4.37 -18.10 -25.27
CA ASP A 415 4.09 -18.27 -26.69
C ASP A 415 3.41 -19.62 -26.96
N ALA A 416 2.57 -19.66 -27.98
CA ALA A 416 2.02 -20.91 -28.49
C ALA A 416 3.12 -21.80 -29.07
N ASP A 417 2.92 -23.11 -29.00
CA ASP A 417 3.82 -24.11 -29.62
C ASP A 417 3.50 -24.26 -31.10
N TYR A 418 4.42 -23.84 -31.95
CA TYR A 418 4.32 -23.92 -33.41
C TYR A 418 4.96 -25.18 -33.99
N THR A 419 5.46 -26.12 -33.19
CA THR A 419 6.20 -27.30 -33.65
C THR A 419 5.44 -28.06 -34.73
N LYS A 420 4.15 -28.36 -34.54
CA LYS A 420 3.31 -29.05 -35.54
C LYS A 420 3.13 -28.25 -36.82
N ALA A 421 2.97 -26.92 -36.71
CA ALA A 421 2.82 -26.07 -37.88
C ALA A 421 4.12 -25.99 -38.68
N ASP A 422 5.26 -25.90 -38.00
CA ASP A 422 6.56 -25.91 -38.64
C ASP A 422 6.88 -27.24 -39.33
N GLU A 423 6.58 -28.38 -38.69
CA GLU A 423 6.69 -29.70 -39.28
C GLU A 423 5.79 -29.85 -40.52
N ALA A 424 4.57 -29.34 -40.48
CA ALA A 424 3.65 -29.38 -41.62
C ALA A 424 4.15 -28.50 -42.78
N ILE A 425 4.70 -27.32 -42.47
CA ILE A 425 5.34 -26.45 -43.47
C ILE A 425 6.56 -27.13 -44.09
N GLU A 426 7.42 -27.75 -43.29
CA GLU A 426 8.57 -28.51 -43.80
C GLU A 426 8.14 -29.64 -44.74
N LYS A 427 7.13 -30.42 -44.36
CA LYS A 427 6.54 -31.44 -45.23
C LYS A 427 6.03 -30.85 -46.55
N ALA A 428 5.30 -29.71 -46.47
CA ALA A 428 4.79 -29.03 -47.66
C ALA A 428 5.93 -28.56 -48.61
N ASN A 429 6.98 -27.98 -48.01
CA ASN A 429 8.14 -27.47 -48.77
C ASN A 429 9.01 -28.59 -49.39
N ALA A 430 8.98 -29.79 -48.81
CA ALA A 430 9.69 -30.96 -49.38
C ALA A 430 9.02 -31.53 -50.61
N LEU A 431 7.74 -31.20 -50.88
CA LEU A 431 7.01 -31.70 -52.02
C LEU A 431 7.43 -30.98 -53.31
N LYS A 432 7.54 -31.76 -54.41
CA LYS A 432 7.80 -31.21 -55.73
C LYS A 432 6.48 -30.73 -56.35
N LYS A 433 6.22 -29.44 -56.33
CA LYS A 433 4.98 -28.80 -56.82
C LYS A 433 4.63 -29.21 -58.24
N GLU A 434 5.62 -29.38 -59.10
CA GLU A 434 5.47 -29.76 -60.50
C GLU A 434 4.82 -31.14 -60.69
N ASN A 435 4.84 -31.99 -59.68
CA ASN A 435 4.28 -33.34 -59.74
C ASN A 435 2.77 -33.40 -59.50
N TYR A 436 2.15 -32.33 -59.07
CA TYR A 436 0.73 -32.33 -58.68
C TYR A 436 -0.13 -31.54 -59.66
N LYS A 437 -1.42 -31.96 -59.78
CA LYS A 437 -2.40 -31.30 -60.66
C LYS A 437 -2.68 -29.88 -60.21
N ASP A 438 -2.91 -29.68 -58.90
CA ASP A 438 -3.08 -28.38 -58.25
C ASP A 438 -2.37 -28.38 -56.90
N PHE A 439 -1.48 -27.43 -56.69
CA PHE A 439 -0.73 -27.24 -55.45
C PHE A 439 -1.17 -25.99 -54.70
N SER A 440 -2.12 -25.22 -55.24
CA SER A 440 -2.53 -23.91 -54.73
C SER A 440 -3.14 -23.98 -53.32
N GLY A 441 -3.81 -25.10 -52.98
CA GLY A 441 -4.37 -25.32 -51.65
C GLY A 441 -3.29 -25.36 -50.58
N VAL A 442 -2.18 -26.06 -50.84
CA VAL A 442 -1.04 -26.15 -49.92
C VAL A 442 -0.36 -24.79 -49.75
N GLU A 443 -0.14 -24.05 -50.85
CA GLU A 443 0.46 -22.70 -50.79
C GLU A 443 -0.40 -21.75 -49.97
N LYS A 444 -1.72 -21.77 -50.14
CA LYS A 444 -2.65 -20.94 -49.36
C LYS A 444 -2.62 -21.30 -47.87
N ALA A 445 -2.63 -22.59 -47.55
CA ALA A 445 -2.60 -23.04 -46.15
C ALA A 445 -1.29 -22.63 -45.46
N VAL A 446 -0.15 -22.76 -46.13
CA VAL A 446 1.15 -22.33 -45.61
C VAL A 446 1.18 -20.80 -45.43
N GLN A 447 0.70 -20.04 -46.38
CA GLN A 447 0.63 -18.57 -46.29
C GLN A 447 -0.34 -18.05 -45.21
N ALA A 448 -1.35 -18.85 -44.86
CA ALA A 448 -2.34 -18.50 -43.82
C ALA A 448 -1.83 -18.70 -42.40
N VAL A 449 -0.61 -19.21 -42.20
CA VAL A 449 -0.03 -19.36 -40.86
C VAL A 449 0.29 -18.00 -40.27
N VAL A 450 -0.40 -17.64 -39.17
CA VAL A 450 -0.18 -16.43 -38.37
C VAL A 450 0.73 -16.76 -37.20
N ARG A 451 1.83 -16.03 -37.07
CA ARG A 451 2.81 -16.14 -35.96
C ARG A 451 2.50 -15.16 -34.84
N GLY A 452 3.10 -15.38 -33.66
CA GLY A 452 3.00 -14.47 -32.51
C GLY A 452 1.75 -14.68 -31.67
N LYS A 453 1.05 -15.80 -31.83
CA LYS A 453 -0.02 -16.22 -30.93
C LYS A 453 0.53 -16.74 -29.62
N ASN A 454 -0.21 -16.53 -28.53
CA ASN A 454 0.14 -17.06 -27.22
C ASN A 454 -0.51 -18.44 -26.97
N ILE A 455 -0.15 -19.07 -25.86
CA ILE A 455 -0.57 -20.42 -25.51
C ILE A 455 -2.10 -20.57 -25.37
N THR A 456 -2.83 -19.49 -25.04
CA THR A 456 -4.32 -19.54 -24.95
C THR A 456 -4.96 -19.69 -26.34
N GLU A 457 -4.21 -19.40 -27.41
CA GLU A 457 -4.61 -19.52 -28.80
C GLU A 457 -4.01 -20.79 -29.45
N GLN A 458 -3.50 -21.77 -28.66
CA GLN A 458 -2.87 -22.99 -29.17
C GLN A 458 -3.78 -23.78 -30.12
N GLU A 459 -5.08 -23.81 -29.85
CA GLU A 459 -6.04 -24.49 -30.70
C GLU A 459 -6.08 -23.90 -32.11
N GLU A 460 -5.90 -22.59 -32.24
CA GLU A 460 -5.85 -21.93 -33.55
C GLU A 460 -4.56 -22.30 -34.30
N VAL A 461 -3.44 -22.39 -33.60
CA VAL A 461 -2.17 -22.84 -34.17
C VAL A 461 -2.25 -24.30 -34.63
N ASP A 462 -2.85 -25.17 -33.83
CA ASP A 462 -3.07 -26.55 -34.19
C ASP A 462 -4.01 -26.69 -35.42
N LYS A 463 -5.02 -25.84 -35.55
CA LYS A 463 -5.88 -25.77 -36.74
C LYS A 463 -5.12 -25.34 -37.99
N MET A 464 -4.17 -24.41 -37.87
CA MET A 464 -3.31 -24.02 -39.01
C MET A 464 -2.41 -25.17 -39.46
N ALA A 465 -1.79 -25.88 -38.52
CA ALA A 465 -1.01 -27.09 -38.82
C ALA A 465 -1.86 -28.14 -39.56
N LYS A 466 -3.04 -28.41 -39.01
CA LYS A 466 -3.98 -29.37 -39.61
C LYS A 466 -4.43 -28.95 -41.01
N ALA A 467 -4.69 -27.68 -41.25
CA ALA A 467 -5.08 -27.18 -42.58
C ALA A 467 -4.01 -27.45 -43.64
N ILE A 468 -2.72 -27.35 -43.28
CA ILE A 468 -1.60 -27.69 -44.17
C ILE A 468 -1.59 -29.20 -44.43
N GLU A 469 -1.72 -30.02 -43.39
CA GLU A 469 -1.74 -31.49 -43.52
C GLU A 469 -2.93 -31.97 -44.37
N ASP A 470 -4.11 -31.39 -44.15
CA ASP A 470 -5.31 -31.68 -44.96
C ASP A 470 -5.11 -31.29 -46.43
N ALA A 471 -4.50 -30.14 -46.69
CA ALA A 471 -4.18 -29.67 -48.03
C ALA A 471 -3.15 -30.57 -48.73
N ILE A 472 -2.12 -31.05 -48.00
CA ILE A 472 -1.17 -32.03 -48.51
C ILE A 472 -1.85 -33.36 -48.86
N SER A 473 -2.75 -33.82 -47.97
CA SER A 473 -3.47 -35.08 -48.13
C SER A 473 -4.44 -35.07 -49.32
N ALA A 474 -4.91 -33.87 -49.69
CA ALA A 474 -5.81 -33.67 -50.83
C ALA A 474 -5.09 -33.59 -52.19
N LEU A 475 -3.76 -33.63 -52.21
CA LEU A 475 -2.99 -33.52 -53.43
C LEU A 475 -3.18 -34.71 -54.35
N GLU A 476 -3.45 -34.44 -55.61
CA GLU A 476 -3.48 -35.45 -56.69
C GLU A 476 -2.24 -35.29 -57.56
N TYR A 477 -1.57 -36.41 -57.83
CA TYR A 477 -0.47 -36.43 -58.78
C TYR A 477 -0.97 -36.19 -60.22
N LYS A 478 -0.16 -35.49 -61.00
CA LYS A 478 -0.35 -35.48 -62.47
C LYS A 478 -0.22 -36.86 -63.02
N ASP A 479 -0.94 -37.12 -64.10
CA ASP A 479 -0.76 -38.33 -64.85
C ASP A 479 0.63 -38.38 -65.49
N ALA A 480 1.19 -39.57 -65.63
CA ALA A 480 2.43 -39.77 -66.36
C ALA A 480 2.24 -39.40 -67.85
N ASP A 481 3.29 -38.92 -68.48
CA ASP A 481 3.33 -38.61 -69.89
C ASP A 481 3.50 -39.92 -70.71
N TYR A 482 2.46 -40.32 -71.41
CA TYR A 482 2.44 -41.47 -72.25
C TYR A 482 2.77 -41.20 -73.73
N THR A 483 3.17 -39.97 -74.09
CA THR A 483 3.44 -39.58 -75.48
C THR A 483 4.38 -40.55 -76.20
N LYS A 484 5.51 -40.90 -75.56
CA LYS A 484 6.48 -41.85 -76.11
C LYS A 484 5.90 -43.26 -76.27
N VAL A 485 5.09 -43.71 -75.28
CA VAL A 485 4.42 -45.03 -75.38
C VAL A 485 3.44 -45.05 -76.53
N ASP A 486 2.64 -43.97 -76.66
CA ASP A 486 1.64 -43.87 -77.74
C ASP A 486 2.28 -43.80 -79.12
N GLU A 487 3.41 -43.11 -79.25
CA GLU A 487 4.22 -43.06 -80.46
C GLU A 487 4.81 -44.44 -80.79
N ALA A 488 5.38 -45.12 -79.78
CA ALA A 488 5.93 -46.45 -79.95
C ALA A 488 4.84 -47.48 -80.33
N VAL A 489 3.68 -47.44 -79.65
CA VAL A 489 2.50 -48.30 -79.99
C VAL A 489 2.00 -47.99 -81.39
N LYS A 490 1.89 -46.73 -81.78
CA LYS A 490 1.50 -46.32 -83.15
C LYS A 490 2.47 -46.84 -84.17
N LYS A 491 3.77 -46.79 -83.95
CA LYS A 491 4.81 -47.33 -84.80
C LYS A 491 4.67 -48.85 -84.89
N ALA A 492 4.53 -49.56 -83.77
CA ALA A 492 4.32 -51.00 -83.74
C ALA A 492 3.11 -51.41 -84.56
N ASN A 493 1.99 -50.69 -84.36
CA ASN A 493 0.74 -50.99 -85.10
C ASN A 493 0.77 -50.68 -86.61
N SER A 494 1.73 -49.82 -87.04
CA SER A 494 1.93 -49.53 -88.49
C SER A 494 2.73 -50.56 -89.19
N LEU A 495 3.38 -51.49 -88.50
CA LEU A 495 4.16 -52.59 -89.11
C LEU A 495 3.20 -53.75 -89.59
N LYS A 496 3.51 -54.27 -90.76
CA LYS A 496 2.77 -55.45 -91.30
C LYS A 496 3.38 -56.70 -90.72
N LYS A 497 2.61 -57.40 -89.86
CA LYS A 497 3.05 -58.66 -89.21
C LYS A 497 3.57 -59.70 -90.17
N THR A 498 3.05 -59.74 -91.37
CA THR A 498 3.45 -60.66 -92.42
C THR A 498 4.85 -60.44 -92.98
N ASP A 499 5.43 -59.24 -92.71
CA ASP A 499 6.75 -58.88 -93.21
C ASP A 499 7.90 -59.32 -92.28
N TYR A 500 7.57 -59.92 -91.12
CA TYR A 500 8.51 -60.33 -90.07
C TYR A 500 8.42 -61.85 -89.78
N LYS A 501 9.56 -62.48 -89.51
CA LYS A 501 9.63 -63.90 -89.13
C LYS A 501 9.02 -64.23 -87.78
N ASP A 502 9.21 -63.31 -86.84
CA ASP A 502 8.60 -63.37 -85.49
C ASP A 502 8.15 -61.97 -85.05
N PHE A 503 6.89 -61.81 -84.76
CA PHE A 503 6.29 -60.52 -84.31
C PHE A 503 5.76 -60.62 -82.87
N THR A 504 6.00 -61.76 -82.18
CA THR A 504 5.45 -62.06 -80.88
C THR A 504 6.04 -61.14 -79.81
N GLY A 505 7.30 -60.74 -79.96
CA GLY A 505 7.97 -59.78 -79.05
C GLY A 505 7.28 -58.42 -79.05
N VAL A 506 6.95 -57.87 -80.21
CA VAL A 506 6.25 -56.60 -80.38
C VAL A 506 4.84 -56.66 -79.79
N GLU A 507 4.07 -57.70 -80.09
CA GLU A 507 2.72 -57.91 -79.54
C GLU A 507 2.75 -58.00 -78.01
N LYS A 508 3.72 -58.74 -77.47
CA LYS A 508 3.91 -58.88 -76.03
C LYS A 508 4.25 -57.51 -75.36
N ALA A 509 5.15 -56.75 -75.97
CA ALA A 509 5.54 -55.46 -75.44
C ALA A 509 4.38 -54.43 -75.47
N VAL A 510 3.62 -54.37 -76.58
CA VAL A 510 2.44 -53.52 -76.71
C VAL A 510 1.34 -53.96 -75.72
N LYS A 511 1.09 -55.26 -75.54
CA LYS A 511 0.11 -55.79 -74.59
C LYS A 511 0.53 -55.52 -73.11
N ALA A 512 1.79 -55.40 -72.85
CA ALA A 512 2.34 -55.15 -71.51
C ALA A 512 2.21 -53.69 -71.06
N VAL A 513 1.73 -52.77 -71.89
CA VAL A 513 1.50 -51.38 -71.53
C VAL A 513 0.43 -51.28 -70.48
N VAL A 514 0.81 -50.71 -69.31
CA VAL A 514 -0.08 -50.39 -68.20
C VAL A 514 -0.37 -48.89 -68.21
N ARG A 515 -1.67 -48.54 -68.30
CA ARG A 515 -2.12 -47.12 -68.25
C ARG A 515 -2.52 -46.72 -66.83
N GLY A 516 -2.64 -45.42 -66.59
CA GLY A 516 -3.14 -44.90 -65.34
C GLY A 516 -2.04 -44.67 -64.27
N LYS A 517 -0.77 -44.73 -64.69
CA LYS A 517 0.36 -44.34 -63.80
C LYS A 517 0.44 -42.83 -63.68
N ASN A 518 0.92 -42.37 -62.54
CA ASN A 518 1.14 -40.95 -62.27
C ASN A 518 2.58 -40.54 -62.59
N ILE A 519 2.87 -39.24 -62.50
CA ILE A 519 4.16 -38.63 -62.89
C ILE A 519 5.36 -39.18 -62.05
N THR A 520 5.14 -39.68 -60.84
CA THR A 520 6.23 -40.27 -60.02
C THR A 520 6.67 -41.60 -60.54
N GLU A 521 5.84 -42.26 -61.43
CA GLU A 521 6.10 -43.50 -62.08
C GLU A 521 6.51 -43.32 -63.58
N GLN A 522 6.87 -42.06 -63.95
CA GLN A 522 7.23 -41.75 -65.38
C GLN A 522 8.35 -42.62 -65.89
N GLU A 523 9.33 -43.00 -65.07
CA GLU A 523 10.42 -43.88 -65.47
C GLU A 523 9.92 -45.24 -65.88
N GLU A 524 8.86 -45.74 -65.23
CA GLU A 524 8.24 -47.01 -65.62
C GLU A 524 7.49 -46.91 -66.98
N VAL A 525 6.83 -45.78 -67.22
CA VAL A 525 6.17 -45.46 -68.48
C VAL A 525 7.21 -45.33 -69.58
N ASP A 526 8.33 -44.67 -69.37
CA ASP A 526 9.45 -44.54 -70.33
C ASP A 526 10.06 -45.93 -70.64
N LYS A 527 10.18 -46.81 -69.63
CA LYS A 527 10.63 -48.23 -69.85
C LYS A 527 9.66 -49.03 -70.73
N MET A 528 8.34 -48.79 -70.59
CA MET A 528 7.37 -49.47 -71.49
C MET A 528 7.50 -48.98 -72.94
N ALA A 529 7.71 -47.65 -73.15
CA ALA A 529 7.97 -47.15 -74.48
C ALA A 529 9.22 -47.78 -75.10
N LYS A 530 10.32 -47.77 -74.28
CA LYS A 530 11.59 -48.40 -74.73
C LYS A 530 11.47 -49.90 -75.05
N ALA A 531 10.73 -50.65 -74.24
CA ALA A 531 10.50 -52.08 -74.48
C ALA A 531 9.82 -52.31 -75.79
N ILE A 532 8.88 -51.44 -76.22
CA ILE A 532 8.22 -51.56 -77.56
C ILE A 532 9.23 -51.19 -78.64
N GLU A 533 9.99 -50.13 -78.46
CA GLU A 533 11.01 -49.69 -79.42
C GLU A 533 12.09 -50.73 -79.62
N ASP A 534 12.60 -51.36 -78.55
CA ASP A 534 13.60 -52.45 -78.58
C ASP A 534 13.00 -53.73 -79.25
N ALA A 535 11.72 -53.98 -79.08
CA ALA A 535 11.06 -55.08 -79.73
C ALA A 535 10.82 -54.86 -81.23
N ILE A 536 10.71 -53.63 -81.69
CA ILE A 536 10.60 -53.19 -83.08
C ILE A 536 11.94 -53.25 -83.80
N ALA A 537 13.04 -52.94 -83.11
CA ALA A 537 14.40 -52.92 -83.64
C ALA A 537 14.86 -54.33 -84.00
#